data_c5b2f7e9cebeaf4f6ecc13eb5ff934fe
#
_entry.id   c5b2f7e9cebeaf4f6ecc13eb5ff934fe
#
_cell.length_a   1.000
_cell.length_b   1.000
_cell.length_c   1.000
_cell.angle_alpha   90.00
_cell.angle_beta   90.00
_cell.angle_gamma   90.00
#
_symmetry.space_group_name_H-M   'P 1'
#
loop_
_entity.id
_entity.type
_entity.pdbx_description
1 polymer ?
#
loop_
_entity_poly.entity_id
_entity_poly.type
_entity_poly.pdbx_seq_one_letter_code
_entity_poly.pdbx_strand_id
1 'polypeptide(L)'
;MSLFDDTAVSKQLAQVRIVMVNTTLPANIGSALRAMKTMGLSKLVLVSPKTYPHPDIQALAAGAQDLLEQVEIVETLEEAIKDCHLVFGTSARSRTIPWPLLDVRPASKEAIKAAAQGQQIAIVFGREDRGLTNEELALANYHLTIPVNSDYGVLNIAQAIQVVCYELRMSVLEQKEVASDAGQMPLAQGQSMQWDEPLVTQQQMEEFYPHLEKMLTEIEFLDPENPRLLPLRLRRLFGRIQLDRMEYHLLRGIFSRVQALTSGKWKKASSDKEDQSNA
;
A
#
# COMPACT_ATOMS: atom_id res chain seq x y z
N MET A 1 -15.50 2.55 -32.47
CA MET A 1 -15.75 3.47 -31.37
C MET A 1 -15.71 2.59 -30.11
N SER A 2 -14.73 2.76 -29.23
CA SER A 2 -14.63 1.93 -28.01
C SER A 2 -15.86 2.22 -27.14
N LEU A 3 -16.51 1.17 -26.65
CA LEU A 3 -17.65 1.28 -25.71
C LEU A 3 -17.25 1.94 -24.37
N PHE A 4 -15.94 2.13 -24.14
CA PHE A 4 -15.38 2.67 -22.90
C PHE A 4 -14.48 3.87 -23.21
N ASP A 5 -14.61 4.94 -22.44
CA ASP A 5 -13.65 6.04 -22.44
C ASP A 5 -12.37 5.60 -21.71
N ASP A 6 -11.41 5.09 -22.49
CA ASP A 6 -10.13 4.57 -21.97
C ASP A 6 -9.26 5.67 -21.32
N THR A 7 -9.49 6.94 -21.60
CA THR A 7 -8.69 8.05 -21.04
C THR A 7 -8.89 8.20 -19.53
N ALA A 8 -10.14 8.18 -19.09
CA ALA A 8 -10.44 8.29 -17.66
C ALA A 8 -10.14 6.99 -16.90
N VAL A 9 -10.22 5.81 -17.56
CA VAL A 9 -9.76 4.53 -16.99
C VAL A 9 -8.26 4.58 -16.77
N SER A 10 -7.51 4.98 -17.78
CA SER A 10 -6.05 5.07 -17.72
C SER A 10 -5.57 6.05 -16.66
N LYS A 11 -6.27 7.15 -16.42
CA LYS A 11 -5.92 8.13 -15.39
C LYS A 11 -5.97 7.55 -13.98
N GLN A 12 -6.98 6.77 -13.63
CA GLN A 12 -7.06 6.12 -12.33
C GLN A 12 -6.04 4.98 -12.21
N LEU A 13 -5.91 4.14 -13.23
CA LEU A 13 -4.93 3.05 -13.25
C LEU A 13 -3.47 3.55 -13.22
N ALA A 14 -3.20 4.77 -13.68
CA ALA A 14 -1.88 5.41 -13.58
C ALA A 14 -1.46 5.73 -12.12
N GLN A 15 -2.38 5.69 -11.15
CA GLN A 15 -2.05 5.81 -9.73
C GLN A 15 -1.60 4.47 -9.12
N VAL A 16 -1.78 3.36 -9.84
CA VAL A 16 -1.43 2.01 -9.35
C VAL A 16 -0.14 1.55 -10.00
N ARG A 17 0.82 1.14 -9.17
CA ARG A 17 2.06 0.47 -9.61
C ARG A 17 2.04 -1.00 -9.24
N ILE A 18 2.56 -1.83 -10.13
CA ILE A 18 2.90 -3.22 -9.86
C ILE A 18 4.36 -3.26 -9.41
N VAL A 19 4.64 -3.92 -8.31
CA VAL A 19 5.99 -4.10 -7.76
C VAL A 19 6.34 -5.58 -7.78
N MET A 20 7.45 -5.96 -8.41
CA MET A 20 7.95 -7.34 -8.44
C MET A 20 9.26 -7.41 -7.64
N VAL A 21 9.28 -8.22 -6.57
CA VAL A 21 10.41 -8.31 -5.65
C VAL A 21 11.28 -9.53 -5.97
N ASN A 22 12.55 -9.29 -6.24
CA ASN A 22 13.57 -10.33 -6.46
C ASN A 22 13.18 -11.39 -7.51
N THR A 23 12.46 -10.97 -8.56
CA THR A 23 12.06 -11.86 -9.67
C THR A 23 13.26 -12.57 -10.27
N THR A 24 13.17 -13.89 -10.40
CA THR A 24 14.26 -14.74 -10.87
C THR A 24 14.19 -15.00 -12.36
N LEU A 25 12.98 -15.14 -12.92
CA LEU A 25 12.76 -15.49 -14.31
C LEU A 25 12.48 -14.24 -15.15
N PRO A 26 13.37 -13.83 -16.07
CA PRO A 26 13.15 -12.71 -16.98
C PRO A 26 11.83 -12.81 -17.77
N ALA A 27 11.45 -14.00 -18.17
CA ALA A 27 10.20 -14.28 -18.87
C ALA A 27 8.96 -13.78 -18.12
N ASN A 28 8.97 -13.81 -16.77
CA ASN A 28 7.86 -13.30 -15.95
C ASN A 28 7.74 -11.79 -16.04
N ILE A 29 8.85 -11.06 -16.15
CA ILE A 29 8.84 -9.59 -16.30
C ILE A 29 8.18 -9.21 -17.63
N GLY A 30 8.62 -9.83 -18.74
CA GLY A 30 8.04 -9.56 -20.06
C GLY A 30 6.54 -9.90 -20.13
N SER A 31 6.15 -11.04 -19.57
CA SER A 31 4.75 -11.47 -19.51
C SER A 31 3.92 -10.56 -18.61
N ALA A 32 4.47 -10.05 -17.50
CA ALA A 32 3.82 -9.08 -16.63
C ALA A 32 3.56 -7.75 -17.34
N LEU A 33 4.55 -7.21 -18.07
CA LEU A 33 4.38 -5.99 -18.87
C LEU A 33 3.25 -6.11 -19.88
N ARG A 34 3.17 -7.26 -20.57
CA ARG A 34 2.08 -7.55 -21.50
C ARG A 34 0.72 -7.60 -20.79
N ALA A 35 0.64 -8.27 -19.63
CA ALA A 35 -0.56 -8.34 -18.82
C ALA A 35 -1.03 -6.94 -18.38
N MET A 36 -0.12 -6.13 -17.88
CA MET A 36 -0.37 -4.75 -17.46
C MET A 36 -0.88 -3.88 -18.60
N LYS A 37 -0.19 -3.88 -19.75
CA LYS A 37 -0.58 -3.09 -20.91
C LYS A 37 -1.96 -3.46 -21.43
N THR A 38 -2.27 -4.75 -21.49
CA THR A 38 -3.59 -5.26 -21.91
C THR A 38 -4.71 -4.71 -21.04
N MET A 39 -4.45 -4.49 -19.75
CA MET A 39 -5.43 -3.97 -18.79
C MET A 39 -5.34 -2.47 -18.56
N GLY A 40 -4.37 -1.78 -19.18
CA GLY A 40 -4.24 -0.32 -19.13
C GLY A 40 -3.40 0.20 -17.96
N LEU A 41 -2.62 -0.66 -17.28
CA LEU A 41 -1.63 -0.25 -16.29
C LEU A 41 -0.28 0.02 -16.98
N SER A 42 0.50 0.97 -16.43
CA SER A 42 1.77 1.39 -17.04
C SER A 42 2.97 1.39 -16.09
N LYS A 43 2.77 1.40 -14.78
CA LYS A 43 3.86 1.55 -13.82
C LYS A 43 4.32 0.19 -13.29
N LEU A 44 5.49 -0.29 -13.72
CA LEU A 44 6.18 -1.46 -13.17
C LEU A 44 7.44 -1.02 -12.46
N VAL A 45 7.60 -1.47 -11.21
CA VAL A 45 8.82 -1.32 -10.41
C VAL A 45 9.40 -2.69 -10.12
N LEU A 46 10.69 -2.87 -10.39
CA LEU A 46 11.45 -4.08 -10.09
C LEU A 46 12.36 -3.82 -8.89
N VAL A 47 12.21 -4.60 -7.84
CA VAL A 47 13.07 -4.55 -6.66
C VAL A 47 14.13 -5.64 -6.79
N SER A 48 15.38 -5.24 -6.97
CA SER A 48 16.55 -6.14 -7.06
C SER A 48 16.29 -7.38 -7.93
N PRO A 49 15.88 -7.23 -9.21
CA PRO A 49 15.65 -8.37 -10.11
C PRO A 49 16.94 -9.18 -10.30
N LYS A 50 16.86 -10.52 -10.31
CA LYS A 50 18.03 -11.38 -10.39
C LYS A 50 18.74 -11.31 -11.74
N THR A 51 17.98 -11.12 -12.80
CA THR A 51 18.48 -11.09 -14.17
C THR A 51 17.75 -10.00 -14.96
N TYR A 52 18.35 -8.84 -15.03
CA TYR A 52 17.87 -7.69 -15.81
C TYR A 52 19.05 -6.82 -16.26
N PRO A 53 19.12 -6.34 -17.51
CA PRO A 53 18.19 -6.69 -18.62
C PRO A 53 18.42 -8.09 -19.17
N HIS A 54 17.44 -8.65 -19.91
CA HIS A 54 17.54 -9.95 -20.55
C HIS A 54 16.70 -10.01 -21.84
N PRO A 55 17.15 -10.69 -22.93
CA PRO A 55 16.41 -10.77 -24.20
C PRO A 55 15.00 -11.34 -24.08
N ASP A 56 14.78 -12.29 -23.19
CA ASP A 56 13.46 -12.91 -22.97
C ASP A 56 12.42 -11.90 -22.49
N ILE A 57 12.85 -10.86 -21.76
CA ILE A 57 11.93 -9.80 -21.31
C ILE A 57 11.34 -9.10 -22.53
N GLN A 58 12.20 -8.70 -23.48
CA GLN A 58 11.77 -8.02 -24.69
C GLN A 58 10.91 -8.94 -25.58
N ALA A 59 11.31 -10.20 -25.73
CA ALA A 59 10.57 -11.17 -26.52
C ALA A 59 9.14 -11.42 -26.01
N LEU A 60 8.96 -11.54 -24.68
CA LEU A 60 7.69 -11.82 -24.06
C LEU A 60 6.85 -10.57 -23.72
N ALA A 61 7.48 -9.40 -23.70
CA ALA A 61 6.76 -8.13 -23.60
C ALA A 61 5.91 -7.83 -24.85
N ALA A 62 6.17 -8.48 -25.98
CA ALA A 62 5.38 -8.53 -27.23
C ALA A 62 4.33 -7.40 -27.37
N GLY A 63 4.73 -6.24 -27.92
CA GLY A 63 3.85 -5.06 -28.07
C GLY A 63 3.76 -4.15 -26.83
N ALA A 64 4.47 -4.47 -25.72
CA ALA A 64 4.56 -3.64 -24.53
C ALA A 64 5.99 -3.07 -24.31
N GLN A 65 6.77 -2.87 -25.40
CA GLN A 65 8.12 -2.34 -25.34
C GLN A 65 8.16 -0.91 -24.77
N ASP A 66 7.16 -0.11 -25.05
CA ASP A 66 7.00 1.23 -24.46
C ASP A 66 6.90 1.24 -22.94
N LEU A 67 6.31 0.21 -22.34
CA LEU A 67 6.32 0.04 -20.89
C LEU A 67 7.67 -0.46 -20.38
N LEU A 68 8.36 -1.30 -21.14
CA LEU A 68 9.68 -1.79 -20.76
C LEU A 68 10.69 -0.64 -20.61
N GLU A 69 10.59 0.39 -21.46
CA GLU A 69 11.44 1.59 -21.41
C GLU A 69 11.16 2.45 -20.15
N GLN A 70 10.01 2.26 -19.51
CA GLN A 70 9.58 3.01 -18.33
C GLN A 70 9.72 2.21 -17.03
N VAL A 71 10.28 0.99 -17.08
CA VAL A 71 10.47 0.16 -15.90
C VAL A 71 11.44 0.83 -14.93
N GLU A 72 11.00 1.07 -13.71
CA GLU A 72 11.84 1.54 -12.63
C GLU A 72 12.52 0.38 -11.92
N ILE A 73 13.80 0.52 -11.59
CA ILE A 73 14.58 -0.48 -10.85
C ILE A 73 15.09 0.17 -9.59
N VAL A 74 14.84 -0.47 -8.46
CA VAL A 74 15.27 -0.01 -7.14
C VAL A 74 15.92 -1.15 -6.36
N GLU A 75 16.64 -0.82 -5.31
CA GLU A 75 17.35 -1.81 -4.51
C GLU A 75 16.46 -2.44 -3.43
N THR A 76 15.55 -1.68 -2.85
CA THR A 76 14.72 -2.13 -1.72
C THR A 76 13.23 -1.96 -1.98
N LEU A 77 12.40 -2.71 -1.25
CA LEU A 77 10.94 -2.59 -1.32
C LEU A 77 10.49 -1.24 -0.76
N GLU A 78 11.15 -0.75 0.27
CA GLU A 78 10.89 0.54 0.89
C GLU A 78 11.02 1.69 -0.13
N GLU A 79 12.05 1.65 -0.98
CA GLU A 79 12.22 2.61 -2.08
C GLU A 79 11.08 2.54 -3.09
N ALA A 80 10.64 1.31 -3.44
CA ALA A 80 9.56 1.08 -4.41
C ALA A 80 8.22 1.65 -3.95
N ILE A 81 7.98 1.72 -2.64
CA ILE A 81 6.66 2.06 -2.07
C ILE A 81 6.66 3.37 -1.26
N LYS A 82 7.78 4.08 -1.15
CA LYS A 82 7.96 5.25 -0.26
C LYS A 82 6.89 6.34 -0.43
N ASP A 83 6.43 6.58 -1.65
CA ASP A 83 5.42 7.56 -2.01
C ASP A 83 4.00 6.98 -2.10
N CYS A 84 3.83 5.69 -1.82
CA CYS A 84 2.52 5.05 -1.82
C CYS A 84 1.76 5.32 -0.51
N HIS A 85 0.46 5.52 -0.64
CA HIS A 85 -0.47 5.71 0.47
C HIS A 85 -1.11 4.39 0.90
N LEU A 86 -1.24 3.46 -0.06
CA LEU A 86 -1.86 2.17 0.15
C LEU A 86 -1.04 1.07 -0.53
N VAL A 87 -0.65 0.07 0.24
CA VAL A 87 0.18 -1.05 -0.20
C VAL A 87 -0.52 -2.37 0.06
N PHE A 88 -0.64 -3.18 -0.99
CA PHE A 88 -1.16 -4.55 -0.93
C PHE A 88 -0.02 -5.54 -1.19
N GLY A 89 0.26 -6.40 -0.22
CA GLY A 89 1.25 -7.48 -0.36
C GLY A 89 0.57 -8.79 -0.72
N THR A 90 0.95 -9.41 -1.86
CA THR A 90 0.35 -10.70 -2.25
C THR A 90 0.83 -11.83 -1.34
N SER A 91 -0.11 -12.64 -0.83
CA SER A 91 0.18 -13.77 0.03
C SER A 91 -0.79 -14.92 -0.23
N ALA A 92 -0.24 -16.12 -0.48
CA ALA A 92 -1.02 -17.35 -0.62
C ALA A 92 -1.14 -18.14 0.70
N ARG A 93 -0.51 -17.68 1.80
CA ARG A 93 -0.40 -18.47 3.04
C ARG A 93 -0.81 -17.65 4.26
N SER A 94 -1.46 -18.31 5.24
CA SER A 94 -1.66 -17.76 6.57
C SER A 94 -0.31 -17.61 7.29
N ARG A 95 -0.14 -16.51 8.04
CA ARG A 95 1.09 -16.16 8.75
C ARG A 95 0.88 -16.15 10.27
N THR A 96 1.98 -16.08 11.02
CA THR A 96 2.00 -16.13 12.50
C THR A 96 1.14 -15.04 13.15
N ILE A 97 1.11 -13.84 12.56
CA ILE A 97 0.20 -12.77 12.96
C ILE A 97 -0.81 -12.57 11.83
N PRO A 98 -2.13 -12.75 12.10
CA PRO A 98 -3.15 -12.47 11.10
C PRO A 98 -3.13 -10.99 10.72
N TRP A 99 -2.97 -10.73 9.42
CA TRP A 99 -3.02 -9.39 8.81
C TRP A 99 -4.40 -9.18 8.17
N PRO A 100 -4.87 -7.95 7.95
CA PRO A 100 -6.07 -7.73 7.16
C PRO A 100 -5.90 -8.37 5.79
N LEU A 101 -6.64 -9.45 5.54
CA LEU A 101 -6.59 -10.22 4.29
C LEU A 101 -7.80 -9.86 3.44
N LEU A 102 -7.56 -9.50 2.21
CA LEU A 102 -8.59 -9.22 1.21
C LEU A 102 -8.42 -10.12 -0.01
N ASP A 103 -9.54 -10.61 -0.53
CA ASP A 103 -9.55 -11.21 -1.85
C ASP A 103 -9.30 -10.13 -2.92
N VAL A 104 -8.80 -10.55 -4.07
CA VAL A 104 -8.40 -9.64 -5.16
C VAL A 104 -9.50 -8.65 -5.56
N ARG A 105 -10.78 -9.07 -5.58
CA ARG A 105 -11.89 -8.19 -5.98
C ARG A 105 -12.16 -7.07 -4.98
N PRO A 106 -12.40 -7.30 -3.67
CA PRO A 106 -12.53 -6.21 -2.70
C PRO A 106 -11.25 -5.37 -2.58
N ALA A 107 -10.05 -5.97 -2.68
CA ALA A 107 -8.79 -5.24 -2.67
C ALA A 107 -8.69 -4.27 -3.86
N SER A 108 -9.10 -4.69 -5.06
CA SER A 108 -9.13 -3.84 -6.26
C SER A 108 -10.11 -2.67 -6.12
N LYS A 109 -11.27 -2.88 -5.49
CA LYS A 109 -12.24 -1.80 -5.21
C LYS A 109 -11.66 -0.75 -4.27
N GLU A 110 -10.99 -1.16 -3.20
CA GLU A 110 -10.31 -0.24 -2.27
C GLU A 110 -9.16 0.50 -2.96
N ALA A 111 -8.33 -0.20 -3.74
CA ALA A 111 -7.25 0.40 -4.51
C ALA A 111 -7.76 1.48 -5.48
N ILE A 112 -8.82 1.20 -6.23
CA ILE A 112 -9.38 2.14 -7.22
C ILE A 112 -10.11 3.31 -6.53
N LYS A 113 -10.75 3.08 -5.38
CA LYS A 113 -11.34 4.15 -4.58
C LYS A 113 -10.25 5.13 -4.10
N ALA A 114 -9.12 4.65 -3.61
CA ALA A 114 -7.98 5.47 -3.21
C ALA A 114 -7.34 6.18 -4.43
N ALA A 115 -7.20 5.49 -5.56
CA ALA A 115 -6.69 6.06 -6.81
C ALA A 115 -7.56 7.21 -7.33
N ALA A 116 -8.89 7.13 -7.18
CA ALA A 116 -9.82 8.20 -7.54
C ALA A 116 -9.60 9.49 -6.72
N GLN A 117 -9.04 9.37 -5.52
CA GLN A 117 -8.64 10.48 -4.64
C GLN A 117 -7.22 10.99 -4.93
N GLY A 118 -6.56 10.48 -5.98
CA GLY A 118 -5.19 10.88 -6.37
C GLY A 118 -4.10 10.20 -5.55
N GLN A 119 -4.43 9.24 -4.71
CA GLN A 119 -3.45 8.51 -3.90
C GLN A 119 -2.65 7.52 -4.76
N GLN A 120 -1.37 7.32 -4.41
CA GLN A 120 -0.51 6.33 -5.05
C GLN A 120 -0.67 4.98 -4.36
N ILE A 121 -0.82 3.91 -5.16
CA ILE A 121 -1.06 2.55 -4.69
C ILE A 121 0.03 1.62 -5.20
N ALA A 122 0.48 0.69 -4.36
CA ALA A 122 1.36 -0.41 -4.76
C ALA A 122 0.69 -1.76 -4.57
N ILE A 123 0.80 -2.63 -5.57
CA ILE A 123 0.48 -4.06 -5.46
C ILE A 123 1.80 -4.81 -5.58
N VAL A 124 2.21 -5.47 -4.50
CA VAL A 124 3.54 -6.07 -4.36
C VAL A 124 3.46 -7.58 -4.54
N PHE A 125 4.26 -8.09 -5.46
CA PHE A 125 4.42 -9.52 -5.74
C PHE A 125 5.81 -9.98 -5.33
N GLY A 126 5.88 -11.10 -4.62
CA GLY A 126 7.13 -11.68 -4.17
C GLY A 126 7.75 -12.64 -5.17
N ARG A 127 8.80 -13.31 -4.73
CA ARG A 127 9.56 -14.33 -5.49
C ARG A 127 8.67 -15.50 -5.91
N GLU A 128 9.00 -16.10 -7.04
CA GLU A 128 8.24 -17.22 -7.62
C GLU A 128 8.22 -18.44 -6.70
N ASP A 129 9.29 -18.70 -5.95
CA ASP A 129 9.46 -19.91 -5.13
C ASP A 129 8.86 -19.79 -3.72
N ARG A 130 8.89 -18.61 -3.11
CA ARG A 130 8.54 -18.42 -1.70
C ARG A 130 7.65 -17.21 -1.41
N GLY A 131 7.36 -16.38 -2.41
CA GLY A 131 6.56 -15.16 -2.26
C GLY A 131 7.29 -14.04 -1.50
N LEU A 132 6.55 -13.20 -0.83
CA LEU A 132 7.08 -12.14 0.05
C LEU A 132 7.51 -12.72 1.40
N THR A 133 8.57 -12.16 1.99
CA THR A 133 8.99 -12.48 3.35
C THR A 133 8.02 -11.86 4.38
N ASN A 134 8.18 -12.21 5.66
CA ASN A 134 7.35 -11.62 6.72
C ASN A 134 7.65 -10.13 6.90
N GLU A 135 8.90 -9.74 6.74
CA GLU A 135 9.37 -8.35 6.81
C GLU A 135 8.76 -7.54 5.66
N GLU A 136 8.79 -8.05 4.43
CA GLU A 136 8.18 -7.41 3.26
C GLU A 136 6.66 -7.30 3.39
N LEU A 137 5.99 -8.33 3.91
CA LEU A 137 4.55 -8.30 4.16
C LEU A 137 4.17 -7.34 5.28
N ALA A 138 5.06 -7.08 6.25
CA ALA A 138 4.82 -6.13 7.32
C ALA A 138 4.78 -4.66 6.86
N LEU A 139 5.30 -4.38 5.66
CA LEU A 139 5.23 -3.06 5.03
C LEU A 139 3.87 -2.82 4.33
N ALA A 140 3.06 -3.86 4.14
CA ALA A 140 1.77 -3.74 3.48
C ALA A 140 0.64 -3.35 4.46
N ASN A 141 -0.32 -2.54 3.99
CA ASN A 141 -1.56 -2.24 4.72
C ASN A 141 -2.49 -3.45 4.74
N TYR A 142 -2.59 -4.14 3.61
CA TYR A 142 -3.41 -5.32 3.41
C TYR A 142 -2.60 -6.46 2.79
N HIS A 143 -2.91 -7.69 3.20
CA HIS A 143 -2.52 -8.85 2.42
C HIS A 143 -3.59 -9.13 1.37
N LEU A 144 -3.15 -9.37 0.13
CA LEU A 144 -4.00 -9.69 -1.00
C LEU A 144 -3.87 -11.16 -1.34
N THR A 145 -4.99 -11.85 -1.49
CA THR A 145 -5.04 -13.22 -1.98
C THR A 145 -5.90 -13.33 -3.24
N ILE A 146 -5.54 -14.25 -4.11
CA ILE A 146 -6.35 -14.64 -5.26
C ILE A 146 -7.00 -15.98 -4.89
N PRO A 147 -8.34 -16.07 -4.82
CA PRO A 147 -9.01 -17.34 -4.61
C PRO A 147 -8.67 -18.32 -5.75
N VAL A 148 -8.05 -19.42 -5.40
CA VAL A 148 -7.62 -20.48 -6.32
C VAL A 148 -8.12 -21.85 -5.84
N ASN A 149 -7.99 -22.86 -6.68
CA ASN A 149 -8.31 -24.25 -6.31
C ASN A 149 -7.44 -24.69 -5.12
N SER A 150 -8.05 -25.23 -4.07
CA SER A 150 -7.36 -25.72 -2.88
C SER A 150 -6.34 -26.83 -3.16
N ASP A 151 -6.59 -27.62 -4.19
CA ASP A 151 -5.74 -28.79 -4.51
C ASP A 151 -4.53 -28.40 -5.36
N TYR A 152 -4.63 -27.28 -6.10
CA TYR A 152 -3.55 -26.74 -6.94
C TYR A 152 -3.63 -25.21 -6.99
N GLY A 153 -3.17 -24.54 -5.93
CA GLY A 153 -3.34 -23.12 -5.69
C GLY A 153 -2.13 -22.25 -6.03
N VAL A 154 -1.22 -22.69 -6.90
CA VAL A 154 -0.03 -21.92 -7.27
C VAL A 154 -0.19 -21.31 -8.65
N LEU A 155 -0.34 -19.98 -8.72
CA LEU A 155 -0.31 -19.23 -9.97
C LEU A 155 1.14 -18.83 -10.32
N ASN A 156 1.49 -18.89 -11.60
CA ASN A 156 2.65 -18.17 -12.10
C ASN A 156 2.47 -16.66 -11.80
N ILE A 157 3.57 -15.96 -11.48
CA ILE A 157 3.51 -14.54 -11.06
C ILE A 157 2.88 -13.65 -12.13
N ALA A 158 3.17 -13.85 -13.42
CA ALA A 158 2.57 -13.06 -14.49
C ALA A 158 1.06 -13.36 -14.66
N GLN A 159 0.62 -14.60 -14.38
CA GLN A 159 -0.80 -14.94 -14.33
C GLN A 159 -1.50 -14.28 -13.15
N ALA A 160 -0.86 -14.25 -11.98
CA ALA A 160 -1.38 -13.54 -10.81
C ALA A 160 -1.50 -12.03 -11.09
N ILE A 161 -0.49 -11.43 -11.71
CA ILE A 161 -0.52 -10.03 -12.15
C ILE A 161 -1.65 -9.79 -13.13
N GLN A 162 -1.89 -10.69 -14.09
CA GLN A 162 -3.00 -10.57 -15.05
C GLN A 162 -4.36 -10.53 -14.33
N VAL A 163 -4.58 -11.41 -13.34
CA VAL A 163 -5.84 -11.46 -12.57
C VAL A 163 -6.03 -10.15 -11.79
N VAL A 164 -4.99 -9.67 -11.10
CA VAL A 164 -5.05 -8.42 -10.35
C VAL A 164 -5.31 -7.22 -11.28
N CYS A 165 -4.61 -7.12 -12.39
CA CYS A 165 -4.81 -6.04 -13.36
C CYS A 165 -6.21 -6.06 -13.97
N TYR A 166 -6.78 -7.24 -14.20
CA TYR A 166 -8.15 -7.40 -14.67
C TYR A 166 -9.16 -6.89 -13.64
N GLU A 167 -9.06 -7.29 -12.38
CA GLU A 167 -9.97 -6.84 -11.31
C GLU A 167 -9.85 -5.34 -11.05
N LEU A 168 -8.64 -4.76 -11.13
CA LEU A 168 -8.44 -3.32 -11.07
C LEU A 168 -9.19 -2.59 -12.20
N ARG A 169 -9.03 -3.06 -13.45
CA ARG A 169 -9.76 -2.50 -14.60
C ARG A 169 -11.27 -2.62 -14.43
N MET A 170 -11.76 -3.79 -14.03
CA MET A 170 -13.19 -4.00 -13.79
C MET A 170 -13.73 -3.07 -12.70
N SER A 171 -12.96 -2.86 -11.62
CA SER A 171 -13.35 -1.94 -10.55
C SER A 171 -13.49 -0.47 -11.03
N VAL A 172 -12.64 -0.02 -11.97
CA VAL A 172 -12.79 1.31 -12.58
C VAL A 172 -14.04 1.39 -13.46
N LEU A 173 -14.32 0.35 -14.25
CA LEU A 173 -15.49 0.31 -15.11
C LEU A 173 -16.80 0.28 -14.32
N GLU A 174 -16.86 -0.53 -13.24
CA GLU A 174 -18.03 -0.57 -12.33
C GLU A 174 -18.30 0.79 -11.68
N GLN A 175 -17.27 1.54 -11.27
CA GLN A 175 -17.46 2.89 -10.71
C GLN A 175 -18.07 3.87 -11.71
N LYS A 176 -17.73 3.75 -12.99
CA LYS A 176 -18.29 4.61 -14.05
C LYS A 176 -19.76 4.28 -14.36
N GLU A 177 -20.12 3.01 -14.37
CA GLU A 177 -21.51 2.59 -14.57
C GLU A 177 -22.41 3.16 -13.47
N VAL A 178 -21.98 3.05 -12.20
CA VAL A 178 -22.69 3.64 -11.05
C VAL A 178 -22.80 5.16 -11.16
N ALA A 179 -21.77 5.85 -11.66
CA ALA A 179 -21.78 7.29 -11.84
C ALA A 179 -22.66 7.75 -13.02
N SER A 180 -22.83 6.92 -14.07
CA SER A 180 -23.70 7.21 -15.22
C SER A 180 -25.18 6.95 -14.93
N ASP A 181 -25.50 6.04 -14.01
CA ASP A 181 -26.85 5.73 -13.54
C ASP A 181 -27.33 6.65 -12.39
N ALA A 182 -26.56 7.69 -12.04
CA ALA A 182 -26.85 8.61 -10.94
C ALA A 182 -28.14 9.47 -11.10
N GLY A 183 -29.07 9.06 -11.98
CA GLY A 183 -30.46 9.51 -11.98
C GLY A 183 -31.37 8.78 -10.98
N GLN A 184 -30.92 7.67 -10.38
CA GLN A 184 -31.62 6.96 -9.31
C GLN A 184 -30.76 7.02 -8.04
N MET A 185 -31.33 7.60 -6.98
CA MET A 185 -30.69 7.66 -5.65
C MET A 185 -30.16 6.27 -5.27
N PRO A 186 -28.84 6.09 -5.03
CA PRO A 186 -28.32 4.82 -4.51
C PRO A 186 -28.90 4.61 -3.10
N LEU A 187 -29.56 3.49 -2.88
CA LEU A 187 -29.80 2.98 -1.53
C LEU A 187 -28.46 2.95 -0.80
N ALA A 188 -28.39 3.59 0.37
CA ALA A 188 -27.23 3.79 1.20
C ALA A 188 -26.28 2.58 1.21
N GLN A 189 -25.26 2.60 0.35
CA GLN A 189 -24.07 1.78 0.54
C GLN A 189 -23.35 2.37 1.75
N GLY A 190 -22.99 1.52 2.71
CA GLY A 190 -22.46 1.91 4.00
C GLY A 190 -21.45 3.05 3.88
N GLN A 191 -21.61 4.05 4.73
CA GLN A 191 -20.77 5.25 4.76
C GLN A 191 -19.30 4.81 4.86
N SER A 192 -18.59 4.87 3.74
CA SER A 192 -17.15 4.84 3.78
C SER A 192 -16.73 6.09 4.54
N MET A 193 -15.90 5.94 5.56
CA MET A 193 -15.25 7.08 6.21
C MET A 193 -14.63 7.96 5.11
N GLN A 194 -15.14 9.16 4.94
CA GLN A 194 -14.60 10.13 4.02
C GLN A 194 -13.55 10.89 4.81
N TRP A 195 -12.29 10.67 4.47
CA TRP A 195 -11.17 11.37 5.07
C TRP A 195 -11.23 12.82 4.62
N ASP A 196 -11.12 13.75 5.54
CA ASP A 196 -11.08 15.20 5.28
C ASP A 196 -9.67 15.67 4.89
N GLU A 197 -8.64 14.89 5.23
CA GLU A 197 -7.24 15.11 4.84
C GLU A 197 -6.66 13.90 4.11
N PRO A 198 -5.61 14.11 3.27
CA PRO A 198 -4.94 13.01 2.58
C PRO A 198 -4.30 12.02 3.56
N LEU A 199 -4.35 10.73 3.22
CA LEU A 199 -3.61 9.70 3.94
C LEU A 199 -2.11 9.98 3.92
N VAL A 200 -1.41 9.58 4.97
CA VAL A 200 0.05 9.66 5.01
C VAL A 200 0.69 8.62 4.10
N THR A 201 1.87 8.93 3.59
CA THR A 201 2.65 8.01 2.76
C THR A 201 3.33 6.94 3.61
N GLN A 202 3.77 5.86 2.96
CA GLN A 202 4.54 4.82 3.63
C GLN A 202 5.85 5.34 4.22
N GLN A 203 6.51 6.27 3.56
CA GLN A 203 7.68 6.96 4.11
C GLN A 203 7.35 7.65 5.44
N GLN A 204 6.25 8.38 5.52
CA GLN A 204 5.82 9.03 6.76
C GLN A 204 5.52 8.00 7.87
N MET A 205 4.94 6.85 7.52
CA MET A 205 4.74 5.76 8.48
C MET A 205 6.06 5.16 8.97
N GLU A 206 7.08 5.02 8.11
CA GLU A 206 8.42 4.57 8.53
C GLU A 206 9.16 5.58 9.43
N GLU A 207 8.78 6.86 9.40
CA GLU A 207 9.22 7.87 10.38
C GLU A 207 8.39 7.85 11.68
N PHE A 208 7.16 7.38 11.62
CA PHE A 208 6.23 7.30 12.75
C PHE A 208 6.61 6.21 13.73
N TYR A 209 6.91 5.00 13.23
CA TYR A 209 7.19 3.84 14.09
C TYR A 209 8.39 4.02 15.00
N PRO A 210 9.57 4.50 14.56
CA PRO A 210 10.68 4.76 15.46
C PRO A 210 10.36 5.81 16.54
N HIS A 211 9.54 6.81 16.22
CA HIS A 211 9.11 7.81 17.21
C HIS A 211 8.19 7.18 18.26
N LEU A 212 7.25 6.34 17.84
CA LEU A 212 6.37 5.58 18.72
C LEU A 212 7.18 4.64 19.63
N GLU A 213 8.07 3.84 19.06
CA GLU A 213 8.91 2.87 19.79
C GLU A 213 9.81 3.57 20.80
N LYS A 214 10.42 4.68 20.42
CA LYS A 214 11.23 5.50 21.32
C LYS A 214 10.41 6.00 22.52
N MET A 215 9.23 6.54 22.27
CA MET A 215 8.33 7.01 23.34
C MET A 215 7.92 5.85 24.26
N LEU A 216 7.58 4.68 23.70
CA LEU A 216 7.21 3.49 24.47
C LEU A 216 8.38 2.95 25.30
N THR A 217 9.61 3.06 24.83
CA THR A 217 10.83 2.70 25.58
C THR A 217 11.06 3.68 26.73
N GLU A 218 10.91 4.98 26.50
CA GLU A 218 11.11 6.02 27.54
C GLU A 218 10.09 5.94 28.68
N ILE A 219 8.90 5.39 28.44
CA ILE A 219 7.90 5.11 29.49
C ILE A 219 7.97 3.68 30.03
N GLU A 220 9.03 2.92 29.71
CA GLU A 220 9.26 1.54 30.16
C GLU A 220 8.16 0.53 29.74
N PHE A 221 7.38 0.85 28.71
CA PHE A 221 6.37 -0.05 28.14
C PHE A 221 6.95 -1.04 27.13
N LEU A 222 7.94 -0.59 26.34
CA LEU A 222 8.68 -1.42 25.38
C LEU A 222 10.09 -1.67 25.94
N ASP A 223 10.43 -2.94 26.17
CA ASP A 223 11.78 -3.37 26.45
C ASP A 223 12.54 -3.57 25.11
N PRO A 224 13.54 -2.74 24.77
CA PRO A 224 14.28 -2.87 23.53
C PRO A 224 15.12 -4.14 23.46
N GLU A 225 15.54 -4.71 24.61
CA GLU A 225 16.31 -5.96 24.66
C GLU A 225 15.42 -7.20 24.46
N ASN A 226 14.10 -7.07 24.73
CA ASN A 226 13.12 -8.15 24.54
C ASN A 226 11.79 -7.60 24.02
N PRO A 227 11.74 -7.05 22.80
CA PRO A 227 10.56 -6.37 22.26
C PRO A 227 9.40 -7.33 21.93
N ARG A 228 9.68 -8.64 21.85
CA ARG A 228 8.72 -9.68 21.44
C ARG A 228 8.02 -9.30 20.10
N LEU A 229 6.70 -9.50 20.04
CA LEU A 229 5.90 -9.17 18.85
C LEU A 229 5.26 -7.77 18.91
N LEU A 230 5.60 -6.94 19.90
CA LEU A 230 4.95 -5.65 20.08
C LEU A 230 5.16 -4.70 18.89
N PRO A 231 6.38 -4.51 18.36
CA PRO A 231 6.59 -3.66 17.19
C PRO A 231 5.75 -4.09 15.99
N LEU A 232 5.70 -5.39 15.68
CA LEU A 232 4.92 -5.93 14.58
C LEU A 232 3.40 -5.75 14.80
N ARG A 233 2.93 -5.87 16.04
CA ARG A 233 1.52 -5.61 16.37
C ARG A 233 1.16 -4.14 16.24
N LEU A 234 2.06 -3.22 16.57
CA LEU A 234 1.88 -1.78 16.38
C LEU A 234 1.84 -1.42 14.89
N ARG A 235 2.74 -1.99 14.07
CA ARG A 235 2.69 -1.83 12.61
C ARG A 235 1.35 -2.31 12.04
N ARG A 236 0.88 -3.49 12.45
CA ARG A 236 -0.44 -3.98 12.04
C ARG A 236 -1.59 -3.07 12.48
N LEU A 237 -1.53 -2.52 13.71
CA LEU A 237 -2.56 -1.64 14.24
C LEU A 237 -2.66 -0.36 13.38
N PHE A 238 -1.56 0.36 13.25
CA PHE A 238 -1.54 1.64 12.54
C PHE A 238 -1.66 1.48 11.02
N GLY A 239 -1.12 0.40 10.43
CA GLY A 239 -1.26 0.11 9.01
C GLY A 239 -2.72 -0.11 8.58
N ARG A 240 -3.56 -0.74 9.41
CA ARG A 240 -4.99 -0.95 9.10
C ARG A 240 -5.87 0.27 9.35
N ILE A 241 -5.44 1.19 10.26
CA ILE A 241 -6.20 2.41 10.57
C ILE A 241 -6.10 3.39 9.40
N GLN A 242 -4.97 3.42 8.68
CA GLN A 242 -4.72 4.33 7.56
C GLN A 242 -4.82 5.79 8.02
N LEU A 243 -3.83 6.23 8.80
CA LEU A 243 -3.79 7.59 9.35
C LEU A 243 -3.83 8.64 8.24
N ASP A 244 -4.65 9.66 8.43
CA ASP A 244 -4.55 10.88 7.67
C ASP A 244 -3.44 11.80 8.21
N ARG A 245 -3.18 12.91 7.52
CA ARG A 245 -2.14 13.86 7.89
C ARG A 245 -2.38 14.48 9.27
N MET A 246 -3.62 14.80 9.62
CA MET A 246 -3.96 15.42 10.89
C MET A 246 -3.80 14.43 12.04
N GLU A 247 -4.28 13.21 11.89
CA GLU A 247 -4.13 12.14 12.89
C GLU A 247 -2.66 11.78 13.13
N TYR A 248 -1.86 11.72 12.07
CA TYR A 248 -0.42 11.51 12.13
C TYR A 248 0.27 12.59 12.98
N HIS A 249 0.00 13.88 12.72
CA HIS A 249 0.57 14.97 13.48
C HIS A 249 0.09 15.01 14.93
N LEU A 250 -1.20 14.72 15.17
CA LEU A 250 -1.79 14.62 16.49
C LEU A 250 -1.08 13.54 17.32
N LEU A 251 -0.93 12.35 16.80
CA LEU A 251 -0.24 11.25 17.49
C LEU A 251 1.23 11.58 17.76
N ARG A 252 1.96 12.12 16.78
CA ARG A 252 3.35 12.55 16.99
C ARG A 252 3.47 13.66 18.03
N GLY A 253 2.50 14.56 18.10
CA GLY A 253 2.40 15.56 19.16
C GLY A 253 2.21 14.97 20.55
N ILE A 254 1.34 13.94 20.66
CA ILE A 254 1.16 13.16 21.90
C ILE A 254 2.48 12.50 22.32
N PHE A 255 3.18 11.82 21.39
CA PHE A 255 4.46 11.15 21.70
C PHE A 255 5.50 12.15 22.21
N SER A 256 5.67 13.28 21.52
CA SER A 256 6.58 14.34 21.93
C SER A 256 6.23 14.89 23.32
N ARG A 257 4.93 14.99 23.62
CA ARG A 257 4.48 15.48 24.93
C ARG A 257 4.78 14.50 26.04
N VAL A 258 4.54 13.21 25.82
CA VAL A 258 4.87 12.14 26.77
C VAL A 258 6.38 12.14 27.04
N GLN A 259 7.21 12.21 26.00
CA GLN A 259 8.67 12.28 26.11
C GLN A 259 9.16 13.52 26.88
N ALA A 260 8.51 14.66 26.70
CA ALA A 260 8.82 15.87 27.48
C ALA A 260 8.49 15.73 28.96
N LEU A 261 7.42 15.00 29.29
CA LEU A 261 7.05 14.69 30.69
C LEU A 261 8.04 13.73 31.34
N THR A 262 8.42 12.64 30.68
CA THR A 262 9.38 11.66 31.21
C THR A 262 10.77 12.25 31.40
N SER A 263 11.22 13.12 30.49
CA SER A 263 12.53 13.78 30.59
C SER A 263 12.61 14.96 31.57
N GLY A 264 11.51 15.28 32.27
CA GLY A 264 11.43 16.42 33.20
C GLY A 264 11.55 17.81 32.53
N LYS A 265 11.54 17.86 31.19
CA LYS A 265 11.67 19.11 30.41
C LYS A 265 10.36 19.90 30.30
N TRP A 266 9.25 19.34 30.76
CA TRP A 266 7.98 20.01 30.69
C TRP A 266 7.75 20.94 31.88
N LYS A 267 7.80 22.25 31.66
CA LYS A 267 7.26 23.23 32.58
C LYS A 267 5.78 23.46 32.23
N LYS A 268 4.88 23.25 33.20
CA LYS A 268 3.50 23.69 33.10
C LYS A 268 3.55 25.20 32.78
N ALA A 269 2.86 25.66 31.72
CA ALA A 269 2.67 27.07 31.53
C ALA A 269 2.02 27.56 32.82
N SER A 270 2.79 28.32 33.62
CA SER A 270 2.32 28.89 34.87
C SER A 270 1.11 29.75 34.54
N SER A 271 0.09 29.58 35.31
CA SER A 271 -1.08 30.43 35.46
C SER A 271 -0.67 31.82 35.99
N ASP A 272 0.12 32.59 35.21
CA ASP A 272 0.41 33.99 35.50
C ASP A 272 -0.62 34.89 34.78
N LYS A 273 -1.89 34.72 35.18
CA LYS A 273 -2.97 35.68 34.94
C LYS A 273 -3.98 35.69 36.08
N GLU A 274 -3.53 35.78 37.30
CA GLU A 274 -4.37 36.21 38.40
C GLU A 274 -3.45 36.99 39.36
N ASP A 275 -3.28 38.27 39.15
CA ASP A 275 -3.00 39.29 40.16
C ASP A 275 -2.71 40.68 39.52
N GLN A 276 -3.62 41.16 38.67
CA GLN A 276 -3.68 42.57 38.33
C GLN A 276 -5.14 43.06 38.21
N SER A 277 -5.93 42.85 39.27
CA SER A 277 -7.17 43.60 39.44
C SER A 277 -7.48 43.75 40.94
N ASN A 278 -6.59 44.43 41.67
CA ASN A 278 -6.93 45.08 42.94
C ASN A 278 -5.75 45.96 43.33
N ALA A 279 -5.72 47.16 42.71
CA ALA A 279 -5.16 48.38 43.32
C ALA A 279 -5.79 49.60 42.66
#